data_79f9918d0e2893059dadb175bdd265bf
#
_entry.id   79f9918d0e2893059dadb175bdd265bf
#
_cell.length_a   1.000
_cell.length_b   1.000
_cell.length_c   1.000
_cell.angle_alpha   90.00
_cell.angle_beta   90.00
_cell.angle_gamma   90.00
#
_symmetry.space_group_name_H-M   'P 1'
#
loop_
_entity.id
_entity.type
_entity.pdbx_description
1 polymer ?
#
loop_
_entity_poly.entity_id
_entity_poly.type
_entity_poly.pdbx_seq_one_letter_code
_entity_poly.pdbx_strand_id
1 'polypeptide(L)'
;ADINDNDEQVITEEPTSENYISLSDVLNFMDRMTDIKERFSDSDFKKIHSYSRAFDTYDFSTVILRKEDIDSAIEVFTRINTGGQTLTLFEIMSAKTYDEKRQFDMQVKWDGFIKELKEIKYEGVSSSVILSLLALLLSRTKECKRKTILALDKQTIIDSWDGAVSALKDSVDYFRTTYRIPVSQLLPYDSLLVPFAYFFHLNKAKPNANQ
;
A
#
# COMPACT_ATOMS: atom_id res chain seq x y z
N ALA A 1 -16.23 2.25 -20.52
CA ALA A 1 -15.68 1.25 -21.46
C ALA A 1 -16.13 1.59 -22.89
N ASP A 2 -15.26 1.43 -23.87
CA ASP A 2 -15.62 1.53 -25.27
C ASP A 2 -16.31 0.23 -25.69
N ILE A 3 -17.54 0.32 -26.17
CA ILE A 3 -18.35 -0.84 -26.58
C ILE A 3 -17.81 -1.53 -27.86
N ASN A 4 -16.94 -0.86 -28.60
CA ASN A 4 -16.37 -1.33 -29.87
C ASN A 4 -14.91 -1.76 -29.77
N ASP A 5 -14.27 -1.58 -28.62
CA ASP A 5 -12.90 -2.00 -28.37
C ASP A 5 -12.86 -3.45 -27.87
N ASN A 6 -12.16 -4.31 -28.59
CA ASN A 6 -11.97 -5.71 -28.20
C ASN A 6 -10.81 -5.89 -27.19
N ASP A 7 -10.05 -4.83 -26.91
CA ASP A 7 -8.89 -4.84 -26.00
C ASP A 7 -9.28 -4.32 -24.62
N GLU A 8 -10.22 -4.87 -23.92
CA GLU A 8 -10.59 -4.74 -22.48
C GLU A 8 -9.93 -3.58 -21.68
N GLN A 9 -9.72 -2.39 -22.29
CA GLN A 9 -9.13 -1.26 -21.59
C GLN A 9 -10.19 -0.48 -20.81
N VAL A 10 -10.02 -0.40 -19.50
CA VAL A 10 -10.80 0.50 -18.65
C VAL A 10 -10.23 1.91 -18.81
N ILE A 11 -10.98 2.79 -19.46
CA ILE A 11 -10.61 4.20 -19.61
C ILE A 11 -11.01 4.93 -18.33
N THR A 12 -10.03 5.57 -17.67
CA THR A 12 -10.22 6.31 -16.42
C THR A 12 -10.41 7.82 -16.63
N GLU A 13 -10.20 8.32 -17.86
CA GLU A 13 -10.42 9.71 -18.22
C GLU A 13 -11.84 9.91 -18.80
N GLU A 14 -12.41 11.10 -18.64
CA GLU A 14 -13.72 11.41 -19.22
C GLU A 14 -13.68 11.25 -20.75
N PRO A 15 -14.51 10.36 -21.32
CA PRO A 15 -14.46 10.09 -22.73
C PRO A 15 -15.06 11.23 -23.55
N THR A 16 -14.40 11.59 -24.63
CA THR A 16 -14.81 12.66 -25.56
C THR A 16 -15.77 12.19 -26.68
N SER A 17 -16.14 10.91 -26.72
CA SER A 17 -17.00 10.34 -27.78
C SER A 17 -18.34 9.83 -27.22
N GLU A 18 -19.37 9.85 -28.08
CA GLU A 18 -20.73 9.38 -27.75
C GLU A 18 -20.85 7.86 -27.54
N ASN A 19 -19.80 7.10 -27.88
CA ASN A 19 -19.80 5.62 -27.86
C ASN A 19 -19.38 5.01 -26.54
N TYR A 20 -19.23 5.81 -25.48
CA TYR A 20 -18.83 5.33 -24.16
C TYR A 20 -20.04 5.20 -23.23
N ILE A 21 -19.99 4.18 -22.38
CA ILE A 21 -20.92 4.01 -21.29
C ILE A 21 -20.14 3.95 -19.97
N SER A 22 -20.68 4.58 -18.92
CA SER A 22 -20.05 4.47 -17.59
C SER A 22 -20.19 3.06 -17.04
N LEU A 23 -19.17 2.59 -16.29
CA LEU A 23 -19.27 1.30 -15.61
C LEU A 23 -20.42 1.30 -14.61
N SER A 24 -20.70 2.45 -13.98
CA SER A 24 -21.83 2.61 -13.07
C SER A 24 -23.17 2.34 -13.78
N ASP A 25 -23.35 2.82 -15.01
CA ASP A 25 -24.57 2.58 -15.77
C ASP A 25 -24.70 1.10 -16.21
N VAL A 26 -23.58 0.44 -16.50
CA VAL A 26 -23.55 -1.00 -16.79
C VAL A 26 -23.95 -1.82 -15.56
N LEU A 27 -23.42 -1.48 -14.39
CA LEU A 27 -23.72 -2.16 -13.12
C LEU A 27 -25.16 -1.90 -12.66
N ASN A 28 -25.71 -0.72 -12.94
CA ASN A 28 -27.11 -0.36 -12.64
C ASN A 28 -28.02 -0.45 -13.87
N PHE A 29 -27.75 -1.40 -14.76
CA PHE A 29 -28.39 -1.51 -16.08
C PHE A 29 -29.93 -1.49 -16.01
N MET A 30 -30.54 -2.20 -15.06
CA MET A 30 -31.98 -2.28 -14.93
C MET A 30 -32.62 -0.92 -14.65
N ASP A 31 -31.99 -0.10 -13.82
CA ASP A 31 -32.50 1.24 -13.46
C ASP A 31 -32.27 2.25 -14.59
N ARG A 32 -31.26 2.00 -15.44
CA ARG A 32 -30.86 2.86 -16.56
C ARG A 32 -31.30 2.35 -17.93
N MET A 33 -32.09 1.29 -17.97
CA MET A 33 -32.43 0.58 -19.21
C MET A 33 -33.06 1.50 -20.28
N THR A 34 -33.95 2.41 -19.86
CA THR A 34 -34.62 3.33 -20.79
C THR A 34 -33.63 4.33 -21.40
N ASP A 35 -32.79 4.97 -20.57
CA ASP A 35 -31.80 5.94 -21.01
C ASP A 35 -30.76 5.30 -21.95
N ILE A 36 -30.33 4.09 -21.62
CA ILE A 36 -29.37 3.32 -22.44
C ILE A 36 -29.99 2.96 -23.79
N LYS A 37 -31.26 2.54 -23.81
CA LYS A 37 -31.97 2.17 -25.03
C LYS A 37 -32.22 3.36 -25.96
N GLU A 38 -32.43 4.54 -25.41
CA GLU A 38 -32.61 5.78 -26.20
C GLU A 38 -31.28 6.28 -26.79
N ARG A 39 -30.17 6.04 -26.10
CA ARG A 39 -28.85 6.54 -26.46
C ARG A 39 -28.09 5.63 -27.41
N PHE A 40 -28.25 4.33 -27.33
CA PHE A 40 -27.45 3.34 -28.06
C PHE A 40 -28.29 2.56 -29.08
N SER A 41 -27.62 2.01 -30.11
CA SER A 41 -28.26 1.13 -31.08
C SER A 41 -28.76 -0.15 -30.44
N ASP A 42 -29.73 -0.86 -31.06
CA ASP A 42 -30.20 -2.17 -30.57
C ASP A 42 -29.09 -3.22 -30.43
N SER A 43 -28.06 -3.12 -31.29
CA SER A 43 -26.87 -3.98 -31.21
C SER A 43 -26.04 -3.69 -29.97
N ASP A 44 -25.77 -2.40 -29.70
CA ASP A 44 -24.95 -1.98 -28.57
C ASP A 44 -25.69 -2.17 -27.26
N PHE A 45 -27.01 -1.92 -27.25
CA PHE A 45 -27.85 -2.22 -26.10
C PHE A 45 -27.75 -3.71 -25.70
N LYS A 46 -27.78 -4.63 -26.66
CA LYS A 46 -27.60 -6.07 -26.39
C LYS A 46 -26.22 -6.38 -25.82
N LYS A 47 -25.15 -5.74 -26.32
CA LYS A 47 -23.79 -5.89 -25.79
C LYS A 47 -23.72 -5.39 -24.36
N ILE A 48 -24.20 -4.18 -24.08
CA ILE A 48 -24.21 -3.58 -22.74
C ILE A 48 -24.99 -4.49 -21.76
N HIS A 49 -26.17 -4.99 -22.17
CA HIS A 49 -26.93 -5.94 -21.38
C HIS A 49 -26.14 -7.24 -21.10
N SER A 50 -25.40 -7.75 -22.10
CA SER A 50 -24.58 -8.95 -21.88
C SER A 50 -23.45 -8.72 -20.88
N TYR A 51 -22.85 -7.54 -20.87
CA TYR A 51 -21.83 -7.16 -19.87
C TYR A 51 -22.44 -7.03 -18.48
N SER A 52 -23.56 -6.29 -18.34
CA SER A 52 -24.27 -6.21 -17.05
C SER A 52 -24.58 -7.61 -16.51
N ARG A 53 -25.12 -8.48 -17.36
CA ARG A 53 -25.46 -9.86 -16.97
C ARG A 53 -24.22 -10.67 -16.57
N ALA A 54 -23.07 -10.45 -17.23
CA ALA A 54 -21.83 -11.11 -16.85
C ALA A 54 -21.36 -10.72 -15.44
N PHE A 55 -21.57 -9.46 -15.03
CA PHE A 55 -21.31 -9.02 -13.66
C PHE A 55 -22.31 -9.64 -12.67
N ASP A 56 -23.60 -9.64 -12.99
CA ASP A 56 -24.67 -10.16 -12.09
C ASP A 56 -24.54 -11.68 -11.87
N THR A 57 -24.03 -12.41 -12.87
CA THR A 57 -23.88 -13.87 -12.80
C THR A 57 -22.45 -14.33 -12.48
N TYR A 58 -21.55 -13.40 -12.15
CA TYR A 58 -20.17 -13.76 -11.82
C TYR A 58 -20.08 -14.40 -10.44
N ASP A 59 -19.65 -15.64 -10.42
CA ASP A 59 -19.45 -16.40 -9.19
C ASP A 59 -18.13 -16.02 -8.51
N PHE A 60 -18.20 -15.31 -7.39
CA PHE A 60 -17.03 -15.05 -6.56
C PHE A 60 -16.75 -16.25 -5.64
N SER A 61 -15.54 -16.79 -5.73
CA SER A 61 -15.08 -17.75 -4.74
C SER A 61 -14.85 -17.06 -3.40
N THR A 62 -15.61 -17.44 -2.38
CA THR A 62 -15.50 -16.88 -1.03
C THR A 62 -14.87 -17.88 -0.07
N VAL A 63 -13.93 -17.42 0.74
CA VAL A 63 -13.38 -18.19 1.87
C VAL A 63 -13.87 -17.56 3.16
N ILE A 64 -14.72 -18.27 3.87
CA ILE A 64 -15.30 -17.80 5.14
C ILE A 64 -14.38 -18.25 6.29
N LEU A 65 -13.76 -17.30 6.96
CA LEU A 65 -13.00 -17.52 8.19
C LEU A 65 -13.98 -17.40 9.38
N ARG A 66 -14.11 -18.48 10.17
CA ARG A 66 -15.06 -18.54 11.29
C ARG A 66 -14.48 -18.03 12.62
N LYS A 67 -13.22 -17.62 12.65
CA LYS A 67 -12.56 -17.04 13.82
C LYS A 67 -12.10 -15.64 13.49
N GLU A 68 -12.25 -14.72 14.42
CA GLU A 68 -11.78 -13.34 14.35
C GLU A 68 -10.25 -13.26 14.57
N ASP A 69 -9.50 -14.17 13.96
CA ASP A 69 -8.04 -14.21 14.04
C ASP A 69 -7.47 -13.53 12.77
N ILE A 70 -7.06 -12.29 12.95
CA ILE A 70 -6.48 -11.46 11.88
C ILE A 70 -5.23 -12.14 11.29
N ASP A 71 -4.42 -12.81 12.09
CA ASP A 71 -3.18 -13.44 11.61
C ASP A 71 -3.52 -14.63 10.68
N SER A 72 -4.52 -15.43 11.00
CA SER A 72 -5.03 -16.48 10.12
C SER A 72 -5.66 -15.93 8.84
N ALA A 73 -6.38 -14.81 8.94
CA ALA A 73 -6.94 -14.14 7.77
C ALA A 73 -5.85 -13.66 6.82
N ILE A 74 -4.80 -13.03 7.35
CA ILE A 74 -3.64 -12.55 6.57
C ILE A 74 -2.91 -13.73 5.91
N GLU A 75 -2.73 -14.85 6.62
CA GLU A 75 -2.06 -16.04 6.05
C GLU A 75 -2.87 -16.63 4.90
N VAL A 76 -4.18 -16.81 5.07
CA VAL A 76 -5.09 -17.32 4.03
C VAL A 76 -5.12 -16.36 2.84
N PHE A 77 -5.25 -15.06 3.08
CA PHE A 77 -5.26 -14.04 2.03
C PHE A 77 -3.95 -14.02 1.23
N THR A 78 -2.82 -14.14 1.92
CA THR A 78 -1.49 -14.22 1.28
C THR A 78 -1.35 -15.47 0.42
N ARG A 79 -1.91 -16.61 0.83
CA ARG A 79 -1.88 -17.87 0.06
C ARG A 79 -2.80 -17.84 -1.15
N ILE A 80 -4.00 -17.26 -1.02
CA ILE A 80 -4.95 -17.17 -2.14
C ILE A 80 -4.41 -16.23 -3.24
N ASN A 81 -3.69 -15.19 -2.86
CA ASN A 81 -3.18 -14.16 -3.77
C ASN A 81 -1.93 -14.60 -4.57
N THR A 82 -1.58 -15.90 -4.56
CA THR A 82 -0.41 -16.43 -5.31
C THR A 82 -0.61 -16.40 -6.83
N GLY A 83 -1.83 -16.22 -7.32
CA GLY A 83 -2.13 -16.13 -8.77
C GLY A 83 -2.18 -14.70 -9.33
N GLY A 84 -2.04 -13.67 -8.47
CA GLY A 84 -2.07 -12.24 -8.82
C GLY A 84 -0.82 -11.50 -8.37
N GLN A 85 -0.92 -10.18 -8.21
CA GLN A 85 0.15 -9.36 -7.64
C GLN A 85 0.33 -9.70 -6.14
N THR A 86 1.50 -10.27 -5.80
CA THR A 86 1.78 -10.66 -4.40
C THR A 86 1.87 -9.42 -3.51
N LEU A 87 1.18 -9.47 -2.37
CA LEU A 87 1.26 -8.42 -1.37
C LEU A 87 2.68 -8.29 -0.81
N THR A 88 3.13 -7.07 -0.74
CA THR A 88 4.37 -6.72 -0.04
C THR A 88 4.21 -6.93 1.46
N LEU A 89 5.33 -7.10 2.16
CA LEU A 89 5.31 -7.21 3.61
C LEU A 89 4.74 -5.94 4.27
N PHE A 90 4.94 -4.78 3.64
CA PHE A 90 4.44 -3.52 4.14
C PHE A 90 2.90 -3.43 4.03
N GLU A 91 2.31 -3.84 2.93
CA GLU A 91 0.86 -3.89 2.76
C GLU A 91 0.20 -4.83 3.76
N ILE A 92 0.81 -5.99 4.03
CA ILE A 92 0.33 -6.92 5.05
C ILE A 92 0.38 -6.28 6.45
N MET A 93 1.48 -5.61 6.79
CA MET A 93 1.61 -4.94 8.08
C MET A 93 0.71 -3.73 8.20
N SER A 94 0.47 -2.99 7.12
CA SER A 94 -0.49 -1.89 7.07
C SER A 94 -1.91 -2.37 7.39
N ALA A 95 -2.35 -3.46 6.74
CA ALA A 95 -3.65 -4.07 7.04
C ALA A 95 -3.74 -4.57 8.50
N LYS A 96 -2.67 -5.22 9.01
CA LYS A 96 -2.61 -5.72 10.39
C LYS A 96 -2.70 -4.61 11.43
N THR A 97 -2.11 -3.46 11.16
CA THR A 97 -1.99 -2.36 12.13
C THR A 97 -3.07 -1.29 12.00
N TYR A 98 -3.92 -1.37 10.97
CA TYR A 98 -5.01 -0.42 10.78
C TYR A 98 -5.86 -0.28 12.05
N ASP A 99 -6.09 0.96 12.49
CA ASP A 99 -6.87 1.25 13.69
C ASP A 99 -7.71 2.52 13.50
N GLU A 100 -9.00 2.32 13.25
CA GLU A 100 -9.94 3.42 13.04
C GLU A 100 -10.09 4.31 14.29
N LYS A 101 -10.12 3.70 15.48
CA LYS A 101 -10.29 4.45 16.75
C LYS A 101 -9.11 5.37 17.04
N ARG A 102 -7.90 4.94 16.70
CA ARG A 102 -6.67 5.71 16.84
C ARG A 102 -6.31 6.50 15.59
N GLN A 103 -7.13 6.42 14.54
CA GLN A 103 -6.87 7.02 13.23
C GLN A 103 -5.47 6.67 12.71
N PHE A 104 -5.06 5.41 12.91
CA PHE A 104 -3.78 4.92 12.46
C PHE A 104 -3.93 4.10 11.19
N ASP A 105 -3.36 4.62 10.11
CA ASP A 105 -3.17 3.93 8.84
C ASP A 105 -1.68 4.05 8.48
N MET A 106 -0.99 2.90 8.49
CA MET A 106 0.45 2.83 8.24
C MET A 106 0.80 3.32 6.82
N GLN A 107 -0.04 3.01 5.82
CA GLN A 107 0.18 3.43 4.44
C GLN A 107 0.10 4.95 4.32
N VAL A 108 -0.97 5.55 4.84
CA VAL A 108 -1.16 7.02 4.80
C VAL A 108 -0.03 7.75 5.52
N LYS A 109 0.39 7.24 6.68
CA LYS A 109 1.51 7.82 7.44
C LYS A 109 2.84 7.68 6.70
N TRP A 110 3.08 6.55 6.04
CA TRP A 110 4.28 6.34 5.23
C TRP A 110 4.31 7.27 4.01
N ASP A 111 3.20 7.39 3.30
CA ASP A 111 3.09 8.27 2.13
C ASP A 111 3.33 9.74 2.52
N GLY A 112 2.82 10.15 3.69
CA GLY A 112 3.10 11.46 4.27
C GLY A 112 4.60 11.67 4.52
N PHE A 113 5.28 10.69 5.09
CA PHE A 113 6.72 10.73 5.33
C PHE A 113 7.53 10.78 4.01
N ILE A 114 7.18 9.96 3.02
CA ILE A 114 7.83 10.01 1.70
C ILE A 114 7.63 11.36 1.01
N LYS A 115 6.45 11.98 1.17
CA LYS A 115 6.19 13.31 0.64
C LYS A 115 7.13 14.37 1.25
N GLU A 116 7.38 14.29 2.57
CA GLU A 116 8.38 15.16 3.21
C GLU A 116 9.79 14.89 2.69
N LEU A 117 10.16 13.62 2.53
CA LEU A 117 11.47 13.23 2.00
C LEU A 117 11.67 13.67 0.54
N LYS A 118 10.61 13.82 -0.24
CA LYS A 118 10.66 14.29 -1.61
C LYS A 118 11.19 15.72 -1.71
N GLU A 119 10.87 16.58 -0.74
CA GLU A 119 11.36 17.96 -0.69
C GLU A 119 12.89 18.04 -0.62
N ILE A 120 13.51 16.99 -0.08
CA ILE A 120 14.94 16.87 0.08
C ILE A 120 15.57 15.81 -0.84
N LYS A 121 14.82 15.30 -1.83
CA LYS A 121 15.23 14.28 -2.82
C LYS A 121 15.65 12.94 -2.18
N TYR A 122 14.93 12.52 -1.14
CA TYR A 122 15.13 11.24 -0.45
C TYR A 122 13.90 10.32 -0.53
N GLU A 123 13.01 10.56 -1.46
CA GLU A 123 11.78 9.76 -1.71
C GLU A 123 12.06 8.33 -2.17
N GLY A 124 13.27 8.00 -2.58
CA GLY A 124 13.66 6.65 -3.00
C GLY A 124 13.84 5.64 -1.86
N VAL A 125 13.60 6.03 -0.61
CA VAL A 125 13.66 5.13 0.55
C VAL A 125 12.47 4.18 0.54
N SER A 126 12.73 2.86 0.58
CA SER A 126 11.69 1.84 0.55
C SER A 126 11.00 1.65 1.91
N SER A 127 9.75 1.22 1.89
CA SER A 127 8.98 0.92 3.12
C SER A 127 9.58 -0.25 3.93
N SER A 128 10.46 -1.05 3.35
CA SER A 128 11.20 -2.08 4.08
C SER A 128 12.12 -1.52 5.16
N VAL A 129 12.58 -0.28 5.00
CA VAL A 129 13.45 0.41 5.96
C VAL A 129 12.73 0.65 7.28
N ILE A 130 11.50 1.19 7.25
CA ILE A 130 10.72 1.41 8.48
C ILE A 130 10.33 0.09 9.15
N LEU A 131 9.97 -0.95 8.38
CA LEU A 131 9.66 -2.26 8.94
C LEU A 131 10.88 -2.89 9.62
N SER A 132 12.07 -2.76 9.00
CA SER A 132 13.32 -3.25 9.58
C SER A 132 13.67 -2.50 10.86
N LEU A 133 13.49 -1.19 10.88
CA LEU A 133 13.71 -0.38 12.08
C LEU A 133 12.75 -0.79 13.20
N LEU A 134 11.46 -0.92 12.92
CA LEU A 134 10.47 -1.37 13.90
C LEU A 134 10.80 -2.76 14.44
N ALA A 135 11.28 -3.68 13.59
CA ALA A 135 11.71 -5.01 14.03
C ALA A 135 12.91 -4.92 14.98
N LEU A 136 13.90 -4.06 14.70
CA LEU A 136 15.03 -3.83 15.60
C LEU A 136 14.61 -3.20 16.91
N LEU A 137 13.67 -2.27 16.90
CA LEU A 137 13.20 -1.59 18.11
C LEU A 137 12.37 -2.51 19.01
N LEU A 138 11.43 -3.26 18.41
CA LEU A 138 10.36 -3.93 19.14
C LEU A 138 10.59 -5.43 19.37
N SER A 139 11.32 -6.13 18.46
CA SER A 139 11.54 -7.56 18.64
C SER A 139 12.62 -7.85 19.68
N ARG A 140 12.47 -8.99 20.37
CA ARG A 140 13.48 -9.49 21.31
C ARG A 140 14.74 -9.97 20.61
N THR A 141 14.59 -10.56 19.43
CA THR A 141 15.70 -11.15 18.65
C THR A 141 16.52 -10.14 17.90
N LYS A 142 16.01 -8.90 17.74
CA LYS A 142 16.66 -7.85 16.92
C LYS A 142 16.96 -8.29 15.49
N GLU A 143 16.08 -9.11 14.91
CA GLU A 143 16.19 -9.62 13.55
C GLU A 143 15.15 -8.95 12.64
N CYS A 144 15.57 -8.55 11.42
CA CYS A 144 14.68 -7.97 10.41
C CYS A 144 14.08 -9.02 9.47
N LYS A 145 13.87 -10.25 9.95
CA LYS A 145 13.28 -11.32 9.15
C LYS A 145 11.78 -11.13 8.99
N ARG A 146 11.23 -11.56 7.83
CA ARG A 146 9.78 -11.53 7.55
C ARG A 146 8.95 -12.07 8.73
N LYS A 147 9.32 -13.25 9.25
CA LYS A 147 8.63 -13.88 10.39
C LYS A 147 8.63 -12.99 11.64
N THR A 148 9.75 -12.33 11.93
CA THR A 148 9.88 -11.43 13.07
C THR A 148 8.98 -10.20 12.92
N ILE A 149 8.98 -9.60 11.73
CA ILE A 149 8.14 -8.44 11.42
C ILE A 149 6.66 -8.77 11.53
N LEU A 150 6.23 -9.90 10.97
CA LEU A 150 4.84 -10.37 11.04
C LEU A 150 4.38 -10.68 12.48
N ALA A 151 5.30 -11.04 13.37
CA ALA A 151 5.01 -11.33 14.77
C ALA A 151 4.95 -10.09 15.68
N LEU A 152 5.25 -8.89 15.15
CA LEU A 152 5.16 -7.66 15.93
C LEU A 152 3.71 -7.36 16.33
N ASP A 153 3.55 -6.92 17.56
CA ASP A 153 2.24 -6.54 18.09
C ASP A 153 1.76 -5.21 17.50
N LYS A 154 0.47 -5.16 17.11
CA LYS A 154 -0.19 -3.99 16.55
C LYS A 154 0.00 -2.74 17.43
N GLN A 155 -0.26 -2.87 18.73
CA GLN A 155 -0.30 -1.73 19.63
C GLN A 155 1.09 -1.12 19.80
N THR A 156 2.10 -1.97 19.97
CA THR A 156 3.50 -1.52 20.09
C THR A 156 4.02 -0.86 18.81
N ILE A 157 3.59 -1.30 17.63
CA ILE A 157 3.91 -0.64 16.38
C ILE A 157 3.32 0.77 16.34
N ILE A 158 2.03 0.90 16.66
CA ILE A 158 1.33 2.19 16.64
C ILE A 158 2.01 3.17 17.60
N ASP A 159 2.33 2.73 18.80
CA ASP A 159 2.94 3.57 19.85
C ASP A 159 4.38 3.98 19.50
N SER A 160 5.09 3.18 18.71
CA SER A 160 6.49 3.42 18.35
C SER A 160 6.66 4.11 17.00
N TRP A 161 5.61 4.25 16.21
CA TRP A 161 5.68 4.73 14.83
C TRP A 161 6.33 6.10 14.69
N ASP A 162 5.82 7.08 15.41
CA ASP A 162 6.28 8.47 15.29
C ASP A 162 7.74 8.61 15.75
N GLY A 163 8.14 7.85 16.78
CA GLY A 163 9.53 7.77 17.23
C GLY A 163 10.46 7.13 16.19
N ALA A 164 10.00 6.09 15.51
CA ALA A 164 10.76 5.43 14.45
C ALA A 164 10.91 6.34 13.22
N VAL A 165 9.85 7.05 12.81
CA VAL A 165 9.90 8.02 11.71
C VAL A 165 10.85 9.17 12.04
N SER A 166 10.80 9.71 13.27
CA SER A 166 11.74 10.75 13.71
C SER A 166 13.18 10.29 13.62
N ALA A 167 13.47 9.08 14.08
CA ALA A 167 14.82 8.52 14.01
C ALA A 167 15.29 8.28 12.56
N LEU A 168 14.39 7.92 11.64
CA LEU A 168 14.71 7.85 10.21
C LEU A 168 15.04 9.23 9.63
N LYS A 169 14.30 10.28 10.01
CA LYS A 169 14.61 11.66 9.60
C LYS A 169 16.02 12.07 10.07
N ASP A 170 16.34 11.79 11.32
CA ASP A 170 17.68 12.07 11.87
C ASP A 170 18.78 11.31 11.11
N SER A 171 18.50 10.04 10.75
CA SER A 171 19.42 9.24 9.93
C SER A 171 19.62 9.86 8.55
N VAL A 172 18.54 10.24 7.86
CA VAL A 172 18.63 10.90 6.54
C VAL A 172 19.43 12.19 6.64
N ASP A 173 19.14 13.02 7.63
CA ASP A 173 19.89 14.28 7.83
C ASP A 173 21.35 14.04 8.12
N TYR A 174 21.71 13.01 8.86
CA TYR A 174 23.09 12.62 9.11
C TYR A 174 23.81 12.20 7.82
N PHE A 175 23.17 11.37 6.99
CA PHE A 175 23.73 10.98 5.69
C PHE A 175 23.93 12.18 4.77
N ARG A 176 22.98 13.12 4.74
CA ARG A 176 23.07 14.34 3.93
C ARG A 176 24.16 15.28 4.39
N THR A 177 24.26 15.49 5.70
CA THR A 177 25.16 16.53 6.27
C THR A 177 26.57 16.01 6.53
N THR A 178 26.69 14.81 7.09
CA THR A 178 27.98 14.25 7.54
C THR A 178 28.66 13.45 6.42
N TYR A 179 27.92 12.53 5.78
CA TYR A 179 28.45 11.75 4.67
C TYR A 179 28.33 12.46 3.32
N ARG A 180 27.66 13.63 3.27
CA ARG A 180 27.50 14.44 2.06
C ARG A 180 26.84 13.66 0.92
N ILE A 181 25.88 12.83 1.24
CA ILE A 181 25.03 12.12 0.30
C ILE A 181 23.73 12.93 0.13
N PRO A 182 23.63 13.83 -0.86
CA PRO A 182 22.55 14.82 -0.92
C PRO A 182 21.21 14.25 -1.37
N VAL A 183 21.20 13.07 -2.00
CA VAL A 183 20.01 12.45 -2.61
C VAL A 183 20.00 10.94 -2.37
N SER A 184 18.82 10.33 -2.27
CA SER A 184 18.67 8.89 -2.00
C SER A 184 19.31 7.99 -3.06
N GLN A 185 19.36 8.42 -4.33
CA GLN A 185 19.96 7.66 -5.43
C GLN A 185 21.48 7.43 -5.27
N LEU A 186 22.16 8.21 -4.44
CA LEU A 186 23.57 8.02 -4.13
C LEU A 186 23.80 7.08 -2.95
N LEU A 187 22.75 6.65 -2.25
CA LEU A 187 22.86 5.58 -1.26
C LEU A 187 23.09 4.25 -1.97
N PRO A 188 24.14 3.49 -1.64
CA PRO A 188 24.31 2.14 -2.19
C PRO A 188 23.14 1.22 -1.88
N TYR A 189 22.60 1.36 -0.67
CA TYR A 189 21.41 0.63 -0.16
C TYR A 189 20.68 1.54 0.82
N ASP A 190 19.37 1.67 0.70
CA ASP A 190 18.53 2.42 1.63
C ASP A 190 18.50 1.81 3.04
N SER A 191 18.73 0.48 3.15
CA SER A 191 18.87 -0.23 4.42
C SER A 191 20.03 0.26 5.30
N LEU A 192 20.99 1.00 4.76
CA LEU A 192 22.03 1.66 5.55
C LEU A 192 21.46 2.69 6.54
N LEU A 193 20.28 3.24 6.24
CA LEU A 193 19.59 4.15 7.16
C LEU A 193 19.16 3.46 8.47
N VAL A 194 18.90 2.15 8.42
CA VAL A 194 18.34 1.41 9.56
C VAL A 194 19.23 1.41 10.81
N PRO A 195 20.51 1.02 10.74
CA PRO A 195 21.38 1.03 11.93
C PRO A 195 21.58 2.43 12.50
N PHE A 196 21.65 3.47 11.65
CA PHE A 196 21.76 4.84 12.11
C PHE A 196 20.46 5.32 12.77
N ALA A 197 19.31 5.03 12.18
CA ALA A 197 18.01 5.33 12.79
C ALA A 197 17.84 4.60 14.13
N TYR A 198 18.26 3.33 14.21
CA TYR A 198 18.26 2.59 15.48
C TYR A 198 19.14 3.27 16.53
N PHE A 199 20.35 3.72 16.14
CA PHE A 199 21.21 4.47 17.03
C PHE A 199 20.57 5.78 17.49
N PHE A 200 20.01 6.58 16.59
CA PHE A 200 19.38 7.86 16.92
C PHE A 200 18.12 7.68 17.79
N HIS A 201 17.39 6.60 17.60
CA HIS A 201 16.26 6.29 18.47
C HIS A 201 16.67 6.05 19.93
N LEU A 202 17.82 5.36 20.12
CA LEU A 202 18.35 5.07 21.45
C LEU A 202 19.15 6.23 22.05
N ASN A 203 19.77 7.04 21.18
CA ASN A 203 20.67 8.10 21.60
C ASN A 203 20.26 9.42 20.94
N LYS A 204 19.91 10.41 21.71
CA LYS A 204 19.54 11.74 21.20
C LYS A 204 20.72 12.59 20.71
N ALA A 205 21.93 12.03 20.67
CA ALA A 205 23.14 12.72 20.23
C ALA A 205 23.68 12.12 18.93
N LYS A 206 24.33 12.94 18.09
CA LYS A 206 25.02 12.46 16.89
C LYS A 206 26.18 11.53 17.28
N PRO A 207 26.46 10.48 16.46
CA PRO A 207 27.59 9.60 16.68
C PRO A 207 28.90 10.43 16.67
N ASN A 208 29.82 10.10 17.55
CA ASN A 208 31.18 10.66 17.49
C ASN A 208 32.08 9.78 16.61
N ALA A 209 33.31 10.27 16.31
CA ALA A 209 34.23 9.60 15.39
C ALA A 209 34.60 8.14 15.78
N ASN A 210 34.26 7.70 17.01
CA ASN A 210 34.57 6.38 17.55
C ASN A 210 33.30 5.49 17.69
N GLN A 211 32.16 5.97 17.27
CA GLN A 211 30.86 5.27 17.26
C GLN A 211 30.39 5.03 15.83
#